data_5cef78a6b00e895f15ad229daf9c766a
#
_entry.id   5cef78a6b00e895f15ad229daf9c766a
#
_cell.length_a   1.000
_cell.length_b   1.000
_cell.length_c   1.000
_cell.angle_alpha   90.00
_cell.angle_beta   90.00
_cell.angle_gamma   90.00
#
_symmetry.space_group_name_H-M   'P 1'
#
loop_
_entity.id
_entity.type
_entity.pdbx_description
1 polymer ?
#
loop_
_entity_poly.entity_id
_entity_poly.type
_entity_poly.pdbx_seq_one_letter_code
_entity_poly.pdbx_strand_id
1 'polypeptide(L)'
;MTKDLQKRVIFGGIALLFFIPTVMVGGVFFQIVIGLIAMLGVHELLKMKGLETATFEGALAMLAAFVLTLPIEDYLPYLPADGNMIAYGLVVLILMGTTVLAQNYNYEDVVYPIASSFYVGLGFHSLVDARIAGIDKVLLALFIVWATDSGAYLVVSRFGKRKLMPAVSPNKTIEGSLGGILSAVAVTVIYMIVDRSVAGGHGFLAMIFFTILFSIAGQFGDLVESAIKRHFGVKDSGKFIPGHGGVLDRFDSLIFVFPLMHFLGLF
;
A
#
# COMPACT_ATOMS: atom_id res chain seq x y z
N MET A 1 28.45 1.07 -14.85
CA MET A 1 27.23 0.72 -14.05
C MET A 1 27.50 -0.63 -13.42
N THR A 2 27.39 -0.78 -12.09
CA THR A 2 27.58 -2.06 -11.42
C THR A 2 26.47 -3.04 -11.82
N LYS A 3 26.77 -4.36 -11.87
CA LYS A 3 25.77 -5.40 -12.23
C LYS A 3 24.50 -5.30 -11.37
N ASP A 4 24.63 -4.88 -10.12
CA ASP A 4 23.49 -4.70 -9.22
C ASP A 4 22.63 -3.48 -9.59
N LEU A 5 23.23 -2.39 -10.02
CA LEU A 5 22.49 -1.22 -10.49
C LEU A 5 21.74 -1.52 -11.80
N GLN A 6 22.35 -2.30 -12.71
CA GLN A 6 21.67 -2.75 -13.94
C GLN A 6 20.45 -3.62 -13.62
N LYS A 7 20.57 -4.59 -12.72
CA LYS A 7 19.44 -5.41 -12.28
C LYS A 7 18.32 -4.54 -11.70
N ARG A 8 18.65 -3.60 -10.83
CA ARG A 8 17.66 -2.67 -10.27
C ARG A 8 16.92 -1.90 -11.35
N VAL A 9 17.63 -1.23 -12.28
CA VAL A 9 16.98 -0.46 -13.35
C VAL A 9 16.11 -1.34 -14.23
N ILE A 10 16.55 -2.54 -14.61
CA ILE A 10 15.80 -3.45 -15.48
C ILE A 10 14.52 -3.93 -14.78
N PHE A 11 14.62 -4.49 -13.57
CA PHE A 11 13.44 -5.06 -12.89
C PHE A 11 12.46 -3.98 -12.40
N GLY A 12 12.95 -2.79 -11.98
CA GLY A 12 12.09 -1.65 -11.70
C GLY A 12 11.36 -1.16 -12.94
N GLY A 13 12.06 -1.10 -14.08
CA GLY A 13 11.45 -0.77 -15.37
C GLY A 13 10.38 -1.78 -15.79
N ILE A 14 10.64 -3.08 -15.63
CA ILE A 14 9.65 -4.14 -15.92
C ILE A 14 8.42 -4.01 -15.02
N ALA A 15 8.61 -3.75 -13.72
CA ALA A 15 7.51 -3.57 -12.79
C ALA A 15 6.63 -2.37 -13.18
N LEU A 16 7.23 -1.24 -13.57
CA LEU A 16 6.51 -0.07 -14.06
C LEU A 16 5.82 -0.34 -15.41
N LEU A 17 6.49 -1.05 -16.34
CA LEU A 17 5.92 -1.45 -17.62
C LEU A 17 4.72 -2.40 -17.46
N PHE A 18 4.62 -3.12 -16.38
CA PHE A 18 3.44 -3.94 -16.06
C PHE A 18 2.38 -3.12 -15.33
N PHE A 19 2.77 -2.35 -14.31
CA PHE A 19 1.85 -1.63 -13.44
C PHE A 19 1.12 -0.48 -14.17
N ILE A 20 1.85 0.33 -14.96
CA ILE A 20 1.25 1.48 -15.66
C ILE A 20 0.14 1.03 -16.64
N PRO A 21 0.37 0.07 -17.57
CA PRO A 21 -0.72 -0.43 -18.43
C PRO A 21 -1.87 -1.05 -17.64
N THR A 22 -1.60 -1.74 -16.54
CA THR A 22 -2.64 -2.31 -15.67
C THR A 22 -3.54 -1.21 -15.10
N VAL A 23 -2.96 -0.11 -14.61
CA VAL A 23 -3.71 1.06 -14.15
C VAL A 23 -4.48 1.73 -15.30
N MET A 24 -3.88 1.82 -16.49
CA MET A 24 -4.53 2.43 -17.66
C MET A 24 -5.74 1.63 -18.15
N VAL A 25 -5.61 0.32 -18.24
CA VAL A 25 -6.70 -0.57 -18.67
C VAL A 25 -7.86 -0.53 -17.67
N GLY A 26 -7.58 -0.60 -16.38
CA GLY A 26 -8.64 -0.56 -15.35
C GLY A 26 -9.58 -1.75 -15.37
N GLY A 27 -10.82 -1.55 -14.88
CA GLY A 27 -11.88 -2.55 -14.88
C GLY A 27 -11.52 -3.83 -14.12
N VAL A 28 -12.19 -4.93 -14.45
CA VAL A 28 -12.01 -6.24 -13.79
C VAL A 28 -10.56 -6.73 -13.84
N PHE A 29 -9.88 -6.49 -14.95
CA PHE A 29 -8.47 -6.89 -15.09
C PHE A 29 -7.58 -6.23 -14.02
N PHE A 30 -7.71 -4.92 -13.85
CA PHE A 30 -6.98 -4.18 -12.81
C PHE A 30 -7.29 -4.72 -11.42
N GLN A 31 -8.57 -4.92 -11.10
CA GLN A 31 -9.02 -5.39 -9.79
C GLN A 31 -8.44 -6.78 -9.45
N ILE A 32 -8.50 -7.72 -10.41
CA ILE A 32 -7.91 -9.05 -10.21
C ILE A 32 -6.40 -8.95 -9.99
N VAL A 33 -5.69 -8.16 -10.81
CA VAL A 33 -4.24 -7.98 -10.65
C VAL A 33 -3.91 -7.38 -9.29
N ILE A 34 -4.64 -6.35 -8.84
CA ILE A 34 -4.42 -5.74 -7.52
C ILE A 34 -4.76 -6.72 -6.39
N GLY A 35 -5.84 -7.51 -6.53
CA GLY A 35 -6.14 -8.58 -5.58
C GLY A 35 -5.02 -9.63 -5.47
N LEU A 36 -4.42 -10.04 -6.59
CA LEU A 36 -3.27 -10.94 -6.59
C LEU A 36 -2.02 -10.29 -5.95
N ILE A 37 -1.81 -9.00 -6.18
CA ILE A 37 -0.75 -8.23 -5.53
C ILE A 37 -0.99 -8.16 -4.00
N ALA A 38 -2.24 -8.01 -3.56
CA ALA A 38 -2.60 -8.06 -2.14
C ALA A 38 -2.29 -9.44 -1.51
N MET A 39 -2.61 -10.52 -2.21
CA MET A 39 -2.23 -11.87 -1.76
C MET A 39 -0.70 -12.02 -1.60
N LEU A 40 0.08 -11.48 -2.54
CA LEU A 40 1.55 -11.49 -2.44
C LEU A 40 2.04 -10.64 -1.26
N GLY A 41 1.42 -9.49 -0.98
CA GLY A 41 1.75 -8.69 0.20
C GLY A 41 1.50 -9.44 1.51
N VAL A 42 0.38 -10.14 1.63
CA VAL A 42 0.11 -11.01 2.79
C VAL A 42 1.11 -12.17 2.86
N HIS A 43 1.41 -12.81 1.73
CA HIS A 43 2.44 -13.85 1.68
C HIS A 43 3.78 -13.37 2.24
N GLU A 44 4.21 -12.15 1.90
CA GLU A 44 5.46 -11.57 2.41
C GLU A 44 5.41 -11.37 3.93
N LEU A 45 4.30 -10.83 4.47
CA LEU A 45 4.12 -10.66 5.92
C LEU A 45 4.15 -11.99 6.66
N LEU A 46 3.40 -12.99 6.19
CA LEU A 46 3.40 -14.32 6.80
C LEU A 46 4.80 -14.95 6.80
N LYS A 47 5.51 -14.80 5.69
CA LYS A 47 6.86 -15.33 5.54
C LYS A 47 7.88 -14.63 6.44
N MET A 48 7.72 -13.32 6.69
CA MET A 48 8.55 -12.60 7.65
C MET A 48 8.39 -13.14 9.07
N LYS A 49 7.19 -13.54 9.47
CA LYS A 49 6.93 -14.20 10.76
C LYS A 49 7.42 -15.66 10.79
N GLY A 50 7.82 -16.23 9.65
CA GLY A 50 8.22 -17.64 9.54
C GLY A 50 7.03 -18.59 9.41
N LEU A 51 5.84 -18.08 9.06
CA LEU A 51 4.67 -18.92 8.80
C LEU A 51 4.71 -19.49 7.37
N GLU A 52 4.32 -20.75 7.24
CA GLU A 52 4.18 -21.38 5.94
C GLU A 52 2.89 -20.90 5.26
N THR A 53 3.01 -20.38 4.05
CA THR A 53 1.87 -19.84 3.29
C THR A 53 1.13 -20.89 2.46
N ALA A 54 1.73 -22.08 2.28
CA ALA A 54 1.10 -23.21 1.62
C ALA A 54 0.17 -24.03 2.55
N THR A 55 -0.02 -23.57 3.80
CA THR A 55 -0.99 -24.16 4.73
C THR A 55 -2.39 -23.65 4.44
N PHE A 56 -3.40 -24.32 5.01
CA PHE A 56 -4.79 -23.89 4.88
C PHE A 56 -5.00 -22.48 5.45
N GLU A 57 -4.41 -22.17 6.59
CA GLU A 57 -4.48 -20.87 7.27
C GLU A 57 -3.81 -19.78 6.45
N GLY A 58 -2.63 -20.06 5.90
CA GLY A 58 -1.92 -19.14 5.03
C GLY A 58 -2.70 -18.82 3.75
N ALA A 59 -3.29 -19.87 3.13
CA ALA A 59 -4.14 -19.70 1.96
C ALA A 59 -5.41 -18.87 2.28
N LEU A 60 -6.06 -19.12 3.44
CA LEU A 60 -7.22 -18.34 3.88
C LEU A 60 -6.85 -16.86 4.15
N ALA A 61 -5.70 -16.58 4.76
CA ALA A 61 -5.27 -15.21 5.00
C ALA A 61 -5.02 -14.44 3.68
N MET A 62 -4.40 -15.10 2.70
CA MET A 62 -4.23 -14.52 1.36
C MET A 62 -5.57 -14.33 0.66
N LEU A 63 -6.48 -15.32 0.74
CA LEU A 63 -7.84 -15.21 0.21
C LEU A 63 -8.62 -14.08 0.88
N ALA A 64 -8.49 -13.89 2.19
CA ALA A 64 -9.13 -12.81 2.92
C ALA A 64 -8.71 -11.43 2.36
N ALA A 65 -7.42 -11.21 2.12
CA ALA A 65 -6.96 -9.97 1.51
C ALA A 65 -7.47 -9.79 0.08
N PHE A 66 -7.50 -10.86 -0.71
CA PHE A 66 -8.05 -10.84 -2.07
C PHE A 66 -9.54 -10.44 -2.06
N VAL A 67 -10.33 -11.09 -1.23
CA VAL A 67 -11.78 -10.83 -1.08
C VAL A 67 -12.03 -9.40 -0.61
N LEU A 68 -11.26 -8.91 0.38
CA LEU A 68 -11.39 -7.54 0.85
C LEU A 68 -11.00 -6.51 -0.22
N THR A 69 -10.05 -6.84 -1.09
CA THR A 69 -9.58 -5.93 -2.15
C THR A 69 -10.61 -5.74 -3.26
N LEU A 70 -11.45 -6.75 -3.55
CA LEU A 70 -12.38 -6.71 -4.67
C LEU A 70 -13.71 -6.04 -4.29
N PRO A 71 -14.31 -5.20 -5.14
CA PRO A 71 -15.68 -4.70 -4.98
C PRO A 71 -16.67 -5.79 -5.40
N ILE A 72 -16.87 -6.81 -4.58
CA ILE A 72 -17.68 -8.00 -4.92
C ILE A 72 -19.13 -7.62 -5.15
N GLU A 73 -19.65 -6.62 -4.43
CA GLU A 73 -21.01 -6.09 -4.56
C GLU A 73 -21.30 -5.56 -5.98
N ASP A 74 -20.31 -5.04 -6.68
CA ASP A 74 -20.49 -4.55 -8.05
C ASP A 74 -20.78 -5.68 -9.05
N TYR A 75 -20.36 -6.90 -8.73
CA TYR A 75 -20.54 -8.09 -9.58
C TYR A 75 -21.71 -8.98 -9.16
N LEU A 76 -22.12 -8.88 -7.91
CA LEU A 76 -23.18 -9.69 -7.33
C LEU A 76 -24.27 -8.77 -6.75
N PRO A 77 -25.16 -8.22 -7.60
CA PRO A 77 -26.10 -7.17 -7.22
C PRO A 77 -27.17 -7.61 -6.21
N TYR A 78 -27.21 -8.88 -5.83
CA TYR A 78 -28.03 -9.41 -4.74
C TYR A 78 -27.33 -9.39 -3.39
N LEU A 79 -26.04 -9.06 -3.33
CA LEU A 79 -25.34 -8.84 -2.09
C LEU A 79 -25.65 -7.43 -1.54
N PRO A 80 -25.57 -7.24 -0.21
CA PRO A 80 -25.67 -5.92 0.38
C PRO A 80 -24.49 -5.03 -0.05
N ALA A 81 -24.63 -3.71 0.09
CA ALA A 81 -23.62 -2.73 -0.30
C ALA A 81 -22.27 -2.87 0.42
N ASP A 82 -22.22 -3.63 1.52
CA ASP A 82 -21.02 -3.98 2.27
C ASP A 82 -20.60 -5.46 2.05
N GLY A 83 -20.97 -6.01 0.89
CA GLY A 83 -20.77 -7.42 0.56
C GLY A 83 -19.33 -7.89 0.64
N ASN A 84 -18.36 -7.07 0.24
CA ASN A 84 -16.93 -7.37 0.34
C ASN A 84 -16.48 -7.49 1.81
N MET A 85 -16.94 -6.58 2.68
CA MET A 85 -16.61 -6.60 4.11
C MET A 85 -17.23 -7.82 4.82
N ILE A 86 -18.47 -8.17 4.46
CA ILE A 86 -19.13 -9.37 4.99
C ILE A 86 -18.40 -10.63 4.51
N ALA A 87 -18.06 -10.71 3.23
CA ALA A 87 -17.30 -11.84 2.68
C ALA A 87 -15.92 -11.99 3.34
N TYR A 88 -15.21 -10.88 3.54
CA TYR A 88 -13.97 -10.85 4.32
C TYR A 88 -14.21 -11.38 5.74
N GLY A 89 -15.25 -10.88 6.43
CA GLY A 89 -15.60 -11.32 7.77
C GLY A 89 -15.89 -12.82 7.85
N LEU A 90 -16.56 -13.39 6.85
CA LEU A 90 -16.79 -14.83 6.78
C LEU A 90 -15.48 -15.63 6.64
N VAL A 91 -14.54 -15.18 5.80
CA VAL A 91 -13.23 -15.82 5.69
C VAL A 91 -12.45 -15.72 6.99
N VAL A 92 -12.53 -14.56 7.69
CA VAL A 92 -11.93 -14.38 9.02
C VAL A 92 -12.54 -15.33 10.04
N LEU A 93 -13.88 -15.51 10.04
CA LEU A 93 -14.54 -16.46 10.95
C LEU A 93 -14.10 -17.91 10.68
N ILE A 94 -13.92 -18.31 9.40
CA ILE A 94 -13.37 -19.62 9.05
C ILE A 94 -11.94 -19.73 9.57
N LEU A 95 -11.13 -18.71 9.38
CA LEU A 95 -9.75 -18.66 9.86
C LEU A 95 -9.70 -18.77 11.40
N MET A 96 -10.60 -18.09 12.12
CA MET A 96 -10.75 -18.25 13.57
C MET A 96 -11.16 -19.68 13.95
N GLY A 97 -12.01 -20.32 13.15
CA GLY A 97 -12.43 -21.72 13.36
C GLY A 97 -11.27 -22.72 13.28
N THR A 98 -10.17 -22.40 12.62
CA THR A 98 -8.99 -23.29 12.55
C THR A 98 -8.37 -23.52 13.93
N THR A 99 -8.54 -22.61 14.88
CA THR A 99 -8.06 -22.78 16.27
C THR A 99 -8.72 -23.95 16.98
N VAL A 100 -9.92 -24.34 16.54
CA VAL A 100 -10.66 -25.49 17.10
C VAL A 100 -10.25 -26.80 16.40
N LEU A 101 -9.94 -26.73 15.11
CA LEU A 101 -9.70 -27.90 14.27
C LEU A 101 -8.24 -28.35 14.26
N ALA A 102 -7.29 -27.42 14.40
CA ALA A 102 -5.87 -27.68 14.33
C ALA A 102 -5.25 -27.64 15.74
N GLN A 103 -4.78 -28.79 16.25
CA GLN A 103 -4.24 -28.92 17.62
C GLN A 103 -3.01 -28.04 17.92
N ASN A 104 -2.28 -27.61 16.88
CA ASN A 104 -1.05 -26.83 16.99
C ASN A 104 -1.22 -25.38 16.57
N TYR A 105 -2.45 -24.88 16.42
CA TYR A 105 -2.77 -23.56 15.95
C TYR A 105 -3.67 -22.84 16.97
N ASN A 106 -3.13 -21.85 17.63
CA ASN A 106 -3.80 -21.13 18.72
C ASN A 106 -4.28 -19.74 18.26
N TYR A 107 -4.97 -19.05 19.15
CA TYR A 107 -5.51 -17.71 18.87
C TYR A 107 -4.44 -16.69 18.45
N GLU A 108 -3.26 -16.72 19.05
CA GLU A 108 -2.16 -15.80 18.73
C GLU A 108 -1.63 -16.04 17.31
N ASP A 109 -1.65 -17.31 16.84
CA ASP A 109 -1.24 -17.65 15.48
C ASP A 109 -2.23 -17.14 14.43
N VAL A 110 -3.52 -17.01 14.79
CA VAL A 110 -4.58 -16.52 13.90
C VAL A 110 -4.60 -15.00 13.79
N VAL A 111 -4.31 -14.29 14.88
CA VAL A 111 -4.39 -12.81 14.92
C VAL A 111 -3.45 -12.15 13.91
N TYR A 112 -2.24 -12.66 13.76
CA TYR A 112 -1.27 -12.08 12.82
C TYR A 112 -1.70 -12.22 11.34
N PRO A 113 -2.13 -13.39 10.84
CA PRO A 113 -2.74 -13.52 9.52
C PRO A 113 -3.95 -12.62 9.28
N ILE A 114 -4.85 -12.49 10.26
CA ILE A 114 -6.01 -11.58 10.18
C ILE A 114 -5.54 -10.13 10.07
N ALA A 115 -4.66 -9.68 10.96
CA ALA A 115 -4.14 -8.32 10.92
C ALA A 115 -3.40 -8.02 9.61
N SER A 116 -2.62 -8.98 9.11
CA SER A 116 -1.90 -8.88 7.85
C SER A 116 -2.85 -8.76 6.65
N SER A 117 -3.89 -9.60 6.61
CA SER A 117 -4.89 -9.59 5.53
C SER A 117 -5.72 -8.29 5.53
N PHE A 118 -6.08 -7.79 6.71
CA PHE A 118 -6.80 -6.52 6.84
C PHE A 118 -5.95 -5.33 6.42
N TYR A 119 -4.72 -5.24 6.93
CA TYR A 119 -3.79 -4.16 6.64
C TYR A 119 -3.54 -4.01 5.13
N VAL A 120 -3.20 -5.12 4.49
CA VAL A 120 -2.92 -5.15 3.05
C VAL A 120 -4.21 -4.99 2.25
N GLY A 121 -5.25 -5.75 2.56
CA GLY A 121 -6.52 -5.75 1.84
C GLY A 121 -7.21 -4.39 1.84
N LEU A 122 -7.24 -3.69 2.98
CA LEU A 122 -7.83 -2.35 3.08
C LEU A 122 -7.09 -1.33 2.19
N GLY A 123 -5.76 -1.35 2.19
CA GLY A 123 -4.96 -0.45 1.37
C GLY A 123 -5.20 -0.67 -0.12
N PHE A 124 -5.23 -1.92 -0.55
CA PHE A 124 -5.46 -2.27 -1.95
C PHE A 124 -6.93 -2.13 -2.38
N HIS A 125 -7.89 -2.36 -1.48
CA HIS A 125 -9.30 -2.03 -1.71
C HIS A 125 -9.46 -0.55 -2.06
N SER A 126 -8.93 0.34 -1.23
CA SER A 126 -9.00 1.78 -1.48
C SER A 126 -8.25 2.21 -2.75
N LEU A 127 -7.20 1.49 -3.18
CA LEU A 127 -6.57 1.69 -4.49
C LEU A 127 -7.53 1.29 -5.63
N VAL A 128 -8.28 0.19 -5.47
CA VAL A 128 -9.29 -0.25 -6.45
C VAL A 128 -10.39 0.80 -6.56
N ASP A 129 -10.92 1.29 -5.44
CA ASP A 129 -11.95 2.33 -5.41
C ASP A 129 -11.46 3.62 -6.05
N ALA A 130 -10.25 4.06 -5.73
CA ALA A 130 -9.63 5.21 -6.37
C ALA A 130 -9.58 5.07 -7.89
N ARG A 131 -9.27 3.85 -8.39
CA ARG A 131 -9.23 3.60 -9.84
C ARG A 131 -10.62 3.53 -10.47
N ILE A 132 -11.62 3.04 -9.75
CA ILE A 132 -13.04 3.06 -10.19
C ILE A 132 -13.52 4.50 -10.28
N ALA A 133 -13.22 5.33 -9.30
CA ALA A 133 -13.58 6.75 -9.29
C ALA A 133 -12.89 7.56 -10.41
N GLY A 134 -11.64 7.19 -10.75
CA GLY A 134 -10.91 7.83 -11.83
C GLY A 134 -9.41 7.56 -11.78
N ILE A 135 -8.78 7.52 -12.95
CA ILE A 135 -7.32 7.37 -13.05
C ILE A 135 -6.57 8.56 -12.42
N ASP A 136 -7.17 9.74 -12.48
CA ASP A 136 -6.65 10.98 -11.89
C ASP A 136 -6.42 10.85 -10.38
N LYS A 137 -7.27 10.09 -9.66
CA LYS A 137 -7.14 9.83 -8.23
C LYS A 137 -5.92 8.94 -7.93
N VAL A 138 -5.73 7.90 -8.74
CA VAL A 138 -4.55 7.03 -8.62
C VAL A 138 -3.27 7.82 -8.93
N LEU A 139 -3.27 8.61 -9.99
CA LEU A 139 -2.12 9.43 -10.36
C LEU A 139 -1.79 10.48 -9.30
N LEU A 140 -2.81 11.09 -8.68
CA LEU A 140 -2.60 12.03 -7.57
C LEU A 140 -1.85 11.37 -6.40
N ALA A 141 -2.29 10.18 -5.96
CA ALA A 141 -1.62 9.44 -4.90
C ALA A 141 -0.17 9.11 -5.25
N LEU A 142 0.07 8.59 -6.47
CA LEU A 142 1.41 8.28 -6.96
C LEU A 142 2.32 9.52 -7.01
N PHE A 143 1.82 10.63 -7.54
CA PHE A 143 2.59 11.87 -7.62
C PHE A 143 2.92 12.43 -6.23
N ILE A 144 1.97 12.38 -5.28
CA ILE A 144 2.22 12.82 -3.90
C ILE A 144 3.32 11.96 -3.26
N VAL A 145 3.23 10.64 -3.36
CA VAL A 145 4.22 9.72 -2.76
C VAL A 145 5.59 9.92 -3.42
N TRP A 146 5.68 9.90 -4.75
CA TRP A 146 6.94 10.08 -5.45
C TRP A 146 7.57 11.46 -5.23
N ALA A 147 6.75 12.51 -5.16
CA ALA A 147 7.24 13.85 -4.85
C ALA A 147 7.73 13.95 -3.40
N THR A 148 7.02 13.29 -2.45
CA THR A 148 7.43 13.21 -1.05
C THR A 148 8.79 12.54 -0.92
N ASP A 149 8.99 11.36 -1.54
CA ASP A 149 10.23 10.60 -1.45
C ASP A 149 11.40 11.34 -2.13
N SER A 150 11.16 11.87 -3.32
CA SER A 150 12.18 12.62 -4.07
C SER A 150 12.59 13.90 -3.35
N GLY A 151 11.60 14.66 -2.85
CA GLY A 151 11.83 15.89 -2.09
C GLY A 151 12.55 15.63 -0.77
N ALA A 152 12.14 14.58 -0.05
CA ALA A 152 12.81 14.16 1.17
C ALA A 152 14.27 13.80 0.90
N TYR A 153 14.55 13.01 -0.14
CA TYR A 153 15.92 12.63 -0.51
C TYR A 153 16.79 13.84 -0.85
N LEU A 154 16.28 14.78 -1.65
CA LEU A 154 17.00 16.00 -2.04
C LEU A 154 17.34 16.89 -0.85
N VAL A 155 16.39 17.04 0.09
CA VAL A 155 16.60 17.87 1.29
C VAL A 155 17.55 17.18 2.28
N VAL A 156 17.38 15.87 2.50
CA VAL A 156 18.27 15.11 3.40
C VAL A 156 19.71 15.17 2.94
N SER A 157 19.97 15.08 1.63
CA SER A 157 21.33 15.10 1.09
C SER A 157 22.11 16.40 1.36
N ARG A 158 21.39 17.51 1.60
CA ARG A 158 21.99 18.84 1.82
C ARG A 158 21.80 19.40 3.21
N PHE A 159 20.66 19.13 3.82
CA PHE A 159 20.20 19.80 5.04
C PHE A 159 19.84 18.84 6.18
N GLY A 160 19.83 17.51 5.95
CA GLY A 160 19.43 16.51 6.94
C GLY A 160 20.33 16.50 8.17
N LYS A 161 19.79 16.86 9.33
CA LYS A 161 20.52 16.90 10.61
C LYS A 161 19.83 16.08 11.70
N ARG A 162 18.53 16.28 11.91
CA ARG A 162 17.77 15.67 13.00
C ARG A 162 17.10 14.41 12.52
N LYS A 163 17.44 13.27 13.13
CA LYS A 163 16.83 11.99 12.79
C LYS A 163 15.35 11.96 13.17
N LEU A 164 14.51 11.39 12.30
CA LEU A 164 13.08 11.28 12.52
C LEU A 164 12.75 10.10 13.45
N MET A 165 13.20 8.89 13.08
CA MET A 165 12.98 7.64 13.84
C MET A 165 14.21 6.73 13.72
N PRO A 166 15.29 6.98 14.50
CA PRO A 166 16.58 6.28 14.36
C PRO A 166 16.48 4.76 14.49
N ALA A 167 15.62 4.27 15.38
CA ALA A 167 15.47 2.85 15.66
C ALA A 167 14.81 2.07 14.50
N VAL A 168 14.01 2.73 13.69
CA VAL A 168 13.24 2.13 12.59
C VAL A 168 13.90 2.41 11.24
N SER A 169 14.16 3.68 10.96
CA SER A 169 14.75 4.15 9.70
C SER A 169 15.84 5.20 9.99
N PRO A 170 17.11 4.79 10.10
CA PRO A 170 18.21 5.67 10.52
C PRO A 170 18.54 6.78 9.51
N ASN A 171 18.06 6.68 8.27
CA ASN A 171 18.35 7.65 7.22
C ASN A 171 17.31 8.78 7.12
N LYS A 172 16.09 8.59 7.64
CA LYS A 172 15.04 9.62 7.62
C LYS A 172 15.34 10.74 8.61
N THR A 173 15.08 11.98 8.19
CA THR A 173 15.28 13.20 9.00
C THR A 173 14.03 14.06 8.99
N ILE A 174 13.89 14.92 10.02
CA ILE A 174 12.78 15.88 10.14
C ILE A 174 12.80 16.87 8.97
N GLU A 175 13.99 17.37 8.62
CA GLU A 175 14.17 18.30 7.52
C GLU A 175 13.78 17.65 6.18
N GLY A 176 14.12 16.36 5.99
CA GLY A 176 13.72 15.58 4.83
C GLY A 176 12.20 15.40 4.77
N SER A 177 11.55 15.08 5.89
CA SER A 177 10.11 14.96 5.97
C SER A 177 9.39 16.25 5.52
N LEU A 178 9.83 17.40 6.03
CA LEU A 178 9.29 18.70 5.63
C LEU A 178 9.54 19.01 4.16
N GLY A 179 10.74 18.68 3.65
CA GLY A 179 11.08 18.83 2.23
C GLY A 179 10.19 17.97 1.33
N GLY A 180 9.87 16.76 1.76
CA GLY A 180 8.93 15.87 1.09
C GLY A 180 7.53 16.46 1.00
N ILE A 181 6.99 16.95 2.14
CA ILE A 181 5.68 17.61 2.19
C ILE A 181 5.61 18.80 1.23
N LEU A 182 6.61 19.68 1.27
CA LEU A 182 6.66 20.86 0.38
C LEU A 182 6.69 20.45 -1.10
N SER A 183 7.44 19.41 -1.44
CA SER A 183 7.51 18.88 -2.81
C SER A 183 6.17 18.29 -3.25
N ALA A 184 5.49 17.56 -2.37
CA ALA A 184 4.17 17.00 -2.64
C ALA A 184 3.15 18.11 -2.89
N VAL A 185 3.13 19.16 -2.06
CA VAL A 185 2.24 20.32 -2.25
C VAL A 185 2.52 21.01 -3.58
N ALA A 186 3.79 21.24 -3.93
CA ALA A 186 4.14 21.86 -5.21
C ALA A 186 3.65 21.03 -6.40
N VAL A 187 3.84 19.71 -6.39
CA VAL A 187 3.38 18.80 -7.45
C VAL A 187 1.86 18.77 -7.53
N THR A 188 1.15 18.71 -6.39
CA THR A 188 -0.32 18.75 -6.37
C THR A 188 -0.86 20.05 -6.94
N VAL A 189 -0.26 21.21 -6.60
CA VAL A 189 -0.65 22.50 -7.17
C VAL A 189 -0.48 22.51 -8.69
N ILE A 190 0.66 22.01 -9.20
CA ILE A 190 0.89 21.90 -10.64
C ILE A 190 -0.15 20.98 -11.27
N TYR A 191 -0.45 19.84 -10.65
CA TYR A 191 -1.44 18.90 -11.19
C TYR A 191 -2.83 19.50 -11.23
N MET A 192 -3.25 20.24 -10.19
CA MET A 192 -4.55 20.96 -10.18
C MET A 192 -4.65 22.07 -11.23
N ILE A 193 -3.53 22.68 -11.65
CA ILE A 193 -3.51 23.65 -12.75
C ILE A 193 -3.75 22.95 -14.09
N VAL A 194 -3.17 21.77 -14.26
CA VAL A 194 -3.29 20.96 -15.50
C VAL A 194 -4.67 20.30 -15.58
N ASP A 195 -5.12 19.73 -14.47
CA ASP A 195 -6.40 19.01 -14.40
C ASP A 195 -7.14 19.34 -13.08
N ARG A 196 -8.22 20.13 -13.21
CA ARG A 196 -9.04 20.51 -12.06
C ARG A 196 -9.91 19.37 -11.52
N SER A 197 -10.14 18.31 -12.29
CA SER A 197 -10.97 17.16 -11.86
C SER A 197 -10.36 16.43 -10.67
N VAL A 198 -9.02 16.50 -10.53
CA VAL A 198 -8.23 15.91 -9.43
C VAL A 198 -8.77 16.34 -8.06
N ALA A 199 -9.30 17.57 -7.95
CA ALA A 199 -9.78 18.11 -6.68
C ALA A 199 -11.08 17.46 -6.16
N GLY A 200 -11.79 16.64 -6.97
CA GLY A 200 -13.01 15.94 -6.52
C GLY A 200 -14.09 16.89 -5.97
N GLY A 201 -14.14 18.15 -6.45
CA GLY A 201 -15.06 19.17 -5.93
C GLY A 201 -14.54 19.94 -4.70
N HIS A 202 -13.39 19.58 -4.14
CA HIS A 202 -12.79 20.29 -3.00
C HIS A 202 -12.12 21.61 -3.44
N GLY A 203 -12.14 22.59 -2.56
CA GLY A 203 -11.49 23.89 -2.79
C GLY A 203 -9.95 23.78 -2.73
N PHE A 204 -9.26 24.74 -3.34
CA PHE A 204 -7.81 24.79 -3.43
C PHE A 204 -7.10 24.63 -2.08
N LEU A 205 -7.54 25.36 -1.04
CA LEU A 205 -6.94 25.27 0.30
C LEU A 205 -7.16 23.90 0.96
N ALA A 206 -8.33 23.30 0.73
CA ALA A 206 -8.62 21.95 1.22
C ALA A 206 -7.68 20.94 0.58
N MET A 207 -7.43 21.04 -0.74
CA MET A 207 -6.50 20.15 -1.43
C MET A 207 -5.06 20.30 -0.96
N ILE A 208 -4.60 21.51 -0.64
CA ILE A 208 -3.28 21.70 0.00
C ILE A 208 -3.23 21.00 1.35
N PHE A 209 -4.24 21.19 2.19
CA PHE A 209 -4.33 20.56 3.49
C PHE A 209 -4.36 19.01 3.37
N PHE A 210 -5.16 18.47 2.47
CA PHE A 210 -5.23 17.04 2.20
C PHE A 210 -3.88 16.50 1.70
N THR A 211 -3.21 17.20 0.80
CA THR A 211 -1.88 16.80 0.31
C THR A 211 -0.86 16.70 1.44
N ILE A 212 -0.88 17.65 2.38
CA ILE A 212 -0.02 17.58 3.58
C ILE A 212 -0.31 16.31 4.37
N LEU A 213 -1.60 16.00 4.62
CA LEU A 213 -2.00 14.79 5.33
C LEU A 213 -1.59 13.52 4.58
N PHE A 214 -1.77 13.48 3.24
CA PHE A 214 -1.38 12.31 2.42
C PHE A 214 0.13 12.11 2.41
N SER A 215 0.92 13.18 2.31
CA SER A 215 2.38 13.10 2.40
C SER A 215 2.82 12.57 3.76
N ILE A 216 2.20 13.02 4.85
CA ILE A 216 2.47 12.51 6.20
C ILE A 216 2.08 11.04 6.31
N ALA A 217 0.88 10.68 5.83
CA ALA A 217 0.40 9.30 5.85
C ALA A 217 1.31 8.35 5.05
N GLY A 218 1.78 8.75 3.87
CA GLY A 218 2.73 7.97 3.09
C GLY A 218 4.06 7.76 3.81
N GLN A 219 4.62 8.82 4.40
CA GLN A 219 5.84 8.72 5.21
C GLN A 219 5.64 7.81 6.43
N PHE A 220 4.46 7.86 7.06
CA PHE A 220 4.12 7.01 8.18
C PHE A 220 3.96 5.55 7.75
N GLY A 221 3.36 5.28 6.58
CA GLY A 221 3.23 3.93 6.01
C GLY A 221 4.58 3.25 5.81
N ASP A 222 5.54 3.93 5.17
CA ASP A 222 6.91 3.43 5.03
C ASP A 222 7.59 3.19 6.41
N LEU A 223 7.35 4.05 7.41
CA LEU A 223 7.86 3.82 8.76
C LEU A 223 7.22 2.60 9.42
N VAL A 224 5.91 2.37 9.24
CA VAL A 224 5.21 1.19 9.78
C VAL A 224 5.78 -0.09 9.15
N GLU A 225 5.91 -0.14 7.83
CA GLU A 225 6.50 -1.30 7.16
C GLU A 225 7.96 -1.52 7.57
N SER A 226 8.73 -0.44 7.67
CA SER A 226 10.10 -0.49 8.19
C SER A 226 10.15 -1.05 9.62
N ALA A 227 9.21 -0.66 10.50
CA ALA A 227 9.12 -1.18 11.87
C ALA A 227 8.81 -2.68 11.90
N ILE A 228 7.87 -3.14 11.06
CA ILE A 228 7.56 -4.57 10.90
C ILE A 228 8.80 -5.34 10.45
N LYS A 229 9.51 -4.86 9.44
CA LYS A 229 10.77 -5.49 8.97
C LYS A 229 11.82 -5.58 10.07
N ARG A 230 12.01 -4.52 10.87
CA ARG A 230 12.97 -4.55 12.00
C ARG A 230 12.55 -5.51 13.10
N HIS A 231 11.25 -5.60 13.40
CA HIS A 231 10.73 -6.55 14.37
C HIS A 231 11.08 -8.00 14.00
N PHE A 232 10.99 -8.36 12.73
CA PHE A 232 11.35 -9.69 12.23
C PHE A 232 12.82 -9.84 11.82
N GLY A 233 13.67 -8.84 12.05
CA GLY A 233 15.10 -8.90 11.75
C GLY A 233 15.45 -8.93 10.27
N VAL A 234 14.53 -8.51 9.40
CA VAL A 234 14.74 -8.45 7.95
C VAL A 234 14.90 -7.01 7.46
N LYS A 235 15.42 -6.85 6.24
CA LYS A 235 15.59 -5.54 5.62
C LYS A 235 14.53 -5.27 4.56
N ASP A 236 14.22 -6.25 3.74
CA ASP A 236 13.25 -6.18 2.65
C ASP A 236 12.08 -7.10 2.97
N SER A 237 10.85 -6.75 2.56
CA SER A 237 9.63 -7.53 2.83
C SER A 237 9.65 -8.88 2.13
N GLY A 238 10.29 -8.96 0.96
CA GLY A 238 10.39 -10.16 0.15
C GLY A 238 11.52 -10.08 -0.88
N LYS A 239 11.50 -11.03 -1.81
CA LYS A 239 12.44 -11.11 -2.94
C LYS A 239 11.73 -11.20 -4.29
N PHE A 240 10.46 -10.77 -4.33
CA PHE A 240 9.63 -10.91 -5.53
C PHE A 240 10.17 -10.10 -6.70
N ILE A 241 10.66 -8.88 -6.43
CA ILE A 241 11.29 -8.05 -7.45
C ILE A 241 12.83 -8.09 -7.23
N PRO A 242 13.60 -8.80 -8.07
CA PRO A 242 15.03 -8.91 -7.90
C PRO A 242 15.73 -7.56 -7.85
N GLY A 243 16.42 -7.28 -6.73
CA GLY A 243 17.12 -6.02 -6.50
C GLY A 243 16.25 -4.86 -5.98
N HIS A 244 14.92 -5.05 -5.86
CA HIS A 244 13.97 -4.05 -5.37
C HIS A 244 13.19 -4.48 -4.12
N GLY A 245 13.43 -5.68 -3.57
CA GLY A 245 12.70 -6.18 -2.42
C GLY A 245 11.39 -6.87 -2.77
N GLY A 246 10.43 -6.77 -1.90
CA GLY A 246 9.10 -7.35 -2.06
C GLY A 246 8.08 -6.39 -2.68
N VAL A 247 6.86 -6.88 -2.76
CA VAL A 247 5.69 -6.12 -3.18
C VAL A 247 5.36 -5.04 -2.16
N LEU A 248 5.37 -5.38 -0.87
CA LEU A 248 5.07 -4.41 0.19
C LEU A 248 6.04 -3.22 0.18
N ASP A 249 7.34 -3.45 -0.06
CA ASP A 249 8.35 -2.40 -0.20
C ASP A 249 8.02 -1.37 -1.32
N ARG A 250 7.02 -1.62 -2.16
CA ARG A 250 6.59 -0.74 -3.26
C ARG A 250 5.26 -0.05 -2.99
N PHE A 251 4.46 -0.57 -2.09
CA PHE A 251 3.12 -0.08 -1.78
C PHE A 251 2.94 0.40 -0.34
N ASP A 252 3.97 0.30 0.50
CA ASP A 252 3.98 0.66 1.92
C ASP A 252 3.36 2.04 2.21
N SER A 253 3.79 3.06 1.48
CA SER A 253 3.25 4.42 1.56
C SER A 253 1.82 4.49 1.02
N LEU A 254 1.54 3.82 -0.10
CA LEU A 254 0.25 3.87 -0.79
C LEU A 254 -0.87 3.18 0.01
N ILE A 255 -0.53 2.11 0.75
CA ILE A 255 -1.46 1.41 1.66
C ILE A 255 -2.05 2.37 2.72
N PHE A 256 -1.35 3.43 3.09
CA PHE A 256 -1.85 4.45 4.01
C PHE A 256 -2.52 5.63 3.30
N VAL A 257 -2.01 6.01 2.12
CA VAL A 257 -2.51 7.17 1.38
C VAL A 257 -3.91 6.91 0.82
N PHE A 258 -4.15 5.78 0.16
CA PHE A 258 -5.44 5.51 -0.47
C PHE A 258 -6.62 5.43 0.52
N PRO A 259 -6.53 4.71 1.66
CA PRO A 259 -7.61 4.74 2.66
C PRO A 259 -7.88 6.14 3.22
N LEU A 260 -6.85 6.96 3.40
CA LEU A 260 -7.03 8.32 3.87
C LEU A 260 -7.67 9.22 2.81
N MET A 261 -7.34 9.04 1.52
CA MET A 261 -8.00 9.74 0.40
C MET A 261 -9.49 9.39 0.34
N HIS A 262 -9.83 8.11 0.48
CA HIS A 262 -11.21 7.62 0.55
C HIS A 262 -11.95 8.26 1.74
N PHE A 263 -11.38 8.18 2.93
CA PHE A 263 -11.97 8.72 4.16
C PHE A 263 -12.23 10.23 4.09
N LEU A 264 -11.38 10.99 3.39
CA LEU A 264 -11.54 12.43 3.19
C LEU A 264 -12.45 12.78 2.00
N GLY A 265 -13.05 11.80 1.34
CA GLY A 265 -14.05 12.00 0.30
C GLY A 265 -13.48 12.50 -1.03
N LEU A 266 -12.25 12.10 -1.40
CA LEU A 266 -11.73 12.39 -2.73
C LEU A 266 -12.34 11.48 -3.81
N PHE A 267 -12.87 10.35 -3.41
CA PHE A 267 -13.58 9.38 -4.26
C PHE A 267 -14.52 8.51 -3.43
#